data_a1213c22c9f2b19df4b6ac13c8bd2d4d
#
_entry.id   a1213c22c9f2b19df4b6ac13c8bd2d4d
#
_cell.length_a   1.000
_cell.length_b   1.000
_cell.length_c   1.000
_cell.angle_alpha   90.00
_cell.angle_beta   90.00
_cell.angle_gamma   90.00
#
_symmetry.space_group_name_H-M   'P 1'
#
loop_
_entity.id
_entity.type
_entity.pdbx_description
1 polymer ?
#
loop_
_entity_poly.entity_id
_entity_poly.type
_entity_poly.pdbx_seq_one_letter_code
_entity_poly.pdbx_strand_id
1 'polypeptide(L)'
;MKNLDERTITQAVIERNSSSSNERLKDVMHSLVQHLHSFAREVQLTEEEWEIGVKFLTDVGQICSPTRQEFILLSDTLGLSTLVIAQNHKKPIGCTEATVFGPFHVQD
;
A
#
# COMPACT_ATOMS: atom_id res chain seq x y z
N MET A 1 -4.35 -1.21 -26.28
CA MET A 1 -5.18 -0.40 -25.43
C MET A 1 -5.15 1.02 -25.92
N LYS A 2 -6.13 1.38 -26.61
CA LYS A 2 -6.21 2.73 -27.11
C LYS A 2 -7.18 3.55 -26.28
N ASN A 3 -7.04 4.85 -26.37
CA ASN A 3 -7.92 5.79 -25.67
C ASN A 3 -7.75 5.78 -24.17
N LEU A 4 -6.56 5.39 -23.69
CA LEU A 4 -6.25 5.50 -22.28
C LEU A 4 -5.76 6.90 -21.98
N ASP A 5 -6.43 7.57 -21.08
CA ASP A 5 -6.03 8.90 -20.66
C ASP A 5 -6.35 9.05 -19.18
N GLU A 6 -6.19 10.27 -18.69
CA GLU A 6 -6.39 10.55 -17.28
C GLU A 6 -7.77 10.14 -16.79
N ARG A 7 -8.79 10.23 -17.65
CA ARG A 7 -10.16 9.95 -17.24
C ARG A 7 -10.51 8.47 -17.29
N THR A 8 -9.87 7.72 -18.19
CA THR A 8 -10.27 6.33 -18.44
C THR A 8 -9.34 5.30 -17.86
N ILE A 9 -8.12 5.71 -17.44
CA ILE A 9 -7.11 4.73 -17.04
C ILE A 9 -7.53 3.96 -15.80
N THR A 10 -8.14 4.62 -14.82
CA THR A 10 -8.50 3.94 -13.58
C THR A 10 -9.47 2.80 -13.84
N GLN A 11 -10.53 3.09 -14.60
CA GLN A 11 -11.53 2.07 -14.89
C GLN A 11 -10.95 0.95 -15.75
N ALA A 12 -10.07 1.29 -16.69
CA ALA A 12 -9.43 0.28 -17.53
C ALA A 12 -8.60 -0.68 -16.71
N VAL A 13 -7.84 -0.17 -15.72
CA VAL A 13 -7.02 -1.03 -14.87
C VAL A 13 -7.90 -1.90 -13.98
N ILE A 14 -8.96 -1.35 -13.42
CA ILE A 14 -9.88 -2.11 -12.61
C ILE A 14 -10.50 -3.24 -13.39
N GLU A 15 -10.93 -2.97 -14.63
CA GLU A 15 -11.54 -4.00 -15.46
C GLU A 15 -10.55 -5.10 -15.81
N ARG A 16 -9.29 -4.73 -16.04
CA ARG A 16 -8.27 -5.74 -16.33
C ARG A 16 -8.08 -6.67 -15.14
N ASN A 17 -8.08 -6.14 -13.96
CA ASN A 17 -7.88 -6.94 -12.75
C ASN A 17 -9.10 -7.75 -12.38
N SER A 18 -10.26 -7.43 -12.94
CA SER A 18 -11.50 -8.15 -12.61
C SER A 18 -11.52 -9.57 -13.17
N SER A 19 -10.56 -9.92 -14.04
CA SER A 19 -10.51 -11.27 -14.60
C SER A 19 -9.87 -12.29 -13.65
N SER A 20 -9.32 -11.83 -12.52
CA SER A 20 -8.74 -12.74 -11.55
C SER A 20 -9.79 -13.69 -10.98
N SER A 21 -9.39 -14.94 -10.72
CA SER A 21 -10.30 -15.92 -10.12
C SER A 21 -10.37 -15.78 -8.60
N ASN A 22 -9.48 -15.02 -8.00
CA ASN A 22 -9.46 -14.82 -6.56
C ASN A 22 -10.27 -13.57 -6.22
N GLU A 23 -11.45 -13.78 -5.62
CA GLU A 23 -12.35 -12.66 -5.33
C GLU A 23 -11.76 -11.67 -4.33
N ARG A 24 -11.08 -12.17 -3.31
CA ARG A 24 -10.47 -11.27 -2.35
C ARG A 24 -9.37 -10.42 -2.99
N LEU A 25 -8.56 -11.03 -3.84
CA LEU A 25 -7.51 -10.30 -4.55
C LEU A 25 -8.11 -9.23 -5.44
N LYS A 26 -9.23 -9.54 -6.12
CA LYS A 26 -9.90 -8.52 -6.94
C LYS A 26 -10.34 -7.34 -6.10
N ASP A 27 -10.92 -7.61 -4.94
CA ASP A 27 -11.38 -6.53 -4.06
C ASP A 27 -10.22 -5.66 -3.60
N VAL A 28 -9.13 -6.29 -3.18
CA VAL A 28 -7.96 -5.56 -2.71
C VAL A 28 -7.37 -4.72 -3.84
N MET A 29 -7.22 -5.30 -5.02
CA MET A 29 -6.65 -4.58 -6.16
C MET A 29 -7.54 -3.45 -6.62
N HIS A 30 -8.86 -3.67 -6.62
CA HIS A 30 -9.79 -2.60 -6.97
C HIS A 30 -9.60 -1.40 -6.06
N SER A 31 -9.57 -1.65 -4.76
CA SER A 31 -9.41 -0.57 -3.78
C SER A 31 -8.06 0.10 -3.92
N LEU A 32 -7.00 -0.69 -4.08
CA LEU A 32 -5.66 -0.15 -4.22
C LEU A 32 -5.57 0.78 -5.42
N VAL A 33 -6.06 0.34 -6.57
CA VAL A 33 -5.99 1.14 -7.79
C VAL A 33 -6.76 2.44 -7.62
N GLN A 34 -7.97 2.36 -7.05
CA GLN A 34 -8.77 3.56 -6.85
C GLN A 34 -8.08 4.58 -5.98
N HIS A 35 -7.53 4.12 -4.85
CA HIS A 35 -6.91 5.04 -3.91
C HIS A 35 -5.57 5.55 -4.42
N LEU A 36 -4.81 4.69 -5.11
CA LEU A 36 -3.54 5.12 -5.66
C LEU A 36 -3.74 6.18 -6.73
N HIS A 37 -4.72 5.98 -7.61
CA HIS A 37 -5.00 6.96 -8.65
C HIS A 37 -5.57 8.24 -8.05
N SER A 38 -6.41 8.12 -7.03
CA SER A 38 -6.93 9.31 -6.35
C SER A 38 -5.80 10.09 -5.70
N PHE A 39 -4.85 9.39 -5.10
CA PHE A 39 -3.69 10.04 -4.53
C PHE A 39 -2.91 10.82 -5.60
N ALA A 40 -2.62 10.17 -6.72
CA ALA A 40 -1.85 10.82 -7.77
C ALA A 40 -2.57 12.06 -8.32
N ARG A 41 -3.89 11.97 -8.44
CA ARG A 41 -4.68 13.11 -8.91
C ARG A 41 -4.73 14.23 -7.88
N GLU A 42 -4.89 13.86 -6.63
CA GLU A 42 -4.99 14.85 -5.56
C GLU A 42 -3.74 15.72 -5.47
N VAL A 43 -2.57 15.09 -5.53
CA VAL A 43 -1.32 15.84 -5.40
C VAL A 43 -0.80 16.31 -6.75
N GLN A 44 -1.46 15.92 -7.84
CA GLN A 44 -1.02 16.25 -9.21
C GLN A 44 0.43 15.83 -9.41
N LEU A 45 0.67 14.55 -9.15
CA LEU A 45 2.01 13.96 -9.20
C LEU A 45 2.65 14.21 -10.56
N THR A 46 3.87 14.77 -10.54
CA THR A 46 4.58 15.03 -11.79
C THR A 46 5.38 13.81 -12.22
N GLU A 47 5.76 13.81 -13.51
CA GLU A 47 6.59 12.73 -14.02
C GLU A 47 7.92 12.64 -13.29
N GLU A 48 8.49 13.78 -12.97
CA GLU A 48 9.76 13.81 -12.24
C GLU A 48 9.62 13.20 -10.86
N GLU A 49 8.54 13.56 -10.16
CA GLU A 49 8.28 13.00 -8.84
C GLU A 49 8.05 11.49 -8.92
N TRP A 50 7.32 11.07 -9.94
CA TRP A 50 7.07 9.65 -10.17
C TRP A 50 8.38 8.89 -10.40
N GLU A 51 9.29 9.44 -11.20
CA GLU A 51 10.57 8.81 -11.44
C GLU A 51 11.41 8.71 -10.17
N ILE A 52 11.39 9.75 -9.35
CA ILE A 52 12.09 9.72 -8.07
C ILE A 52 11.52 8.62 -7.19
N GLY A 53 10.20 8.49 -7.15
CA GLY A 53 9.56 7.44 -6.36
C GLY A 53 9.92 6.04 -6.84
N VAL A 54 9.94 5.85 -8.17
CA VAL A 54 10.31 4.56 -8.72
C VAL A 54 11.75 4.20 -8.36
N LYS A 55 12.65 5.18 -8.47
CA LYS A 55 14.04 4.93 -8.11
C LYS A 55 14.18 4.60 -6.64
N PHE A 56 13.46 5.31 -5.79
CA PHE A 56 13.49 5.03 -4.36
C PHE A 56 13.05 3.59 -4.08
N LEU A 57 11.93 3.16 -4.70
CA LEU A 57 11.44 1.80 -4.49
C LEU A 57 12.41 0.76 -5.04
N THR A 58 13.06 1.06 -6.16
CA THR A 58 14.07 0.18 -6.72
C THR A 58 15.22 0.01 -5.74
N ASP A 59 15.69 1.12 -5.17
CA ASP A 59 16.78 1.07 -4.20
C ASP A 59 16.39 0.27 -2.97
N VAL A 60 15.16 0.46 -2.49
CA VAL A 60 14.66 -0.30 -1.35
C VAL A 60 14.70 -1.79 -1.65
N GLY A 61 14.25 -2.18 -2.85
CA GLY A 61 14.26 -3.58 -3.23
C GLY A 61 15.65 -4.16 -3.33
N GLN A 62 16.60 -3.37 -3.83
CA GLN A 62 17.95 -3.87 -4.03
C GLN A 62 18.71 -4.11 -2.74
N ILE A 63 18.36 -3.45 -1.66
CA ILE A 63 19.02 -3.68 -0.39
C ILE A 63 18.30 -4.71 0.46
N CYS A 64 17.21 -5.28 -0.03
CA CYS A 64 16.56 -6.39 0.65
C CYS A 64 17.41 -7.65 0.54
N SER A 65 17.35 -8.48 1.58
CA SER A 65 18.00 -9.79 1.58
C SER A 65 17.12 -10.71 2.42
N PRO A 66 17.44 -12.01 2.46
CA PRO A 66 16.64 -12.90 3.31
C PRO A 66 16.57 -12.49 4.78
N THR A 67 17.55 -11.71 5.24
CA THR A 67 17.57 -11.25 6.63
C THR A 67 17.31 -9.76 6.76
N ARG A 68 17.04 -9.06 5.67
CA ARG A 68 16.85 -7.62 5.72
C ARG A 68 15.65 -7.24 4.84
N GLN A 69 14.55 -6.89 5.48
CA GLN A 69 13.28 -6.59 4.78
C GLN A 69 13.03 -5.09 4.79
N GLU A 70 13.60 -4.43 3.81
CA GLU A 70 13.48 -2.96 3.72
C GLU A 70 12.07 -2.51 3.39
N PHE A 71 11.29 -3.34 2.69
CA PHE A 71 9.89 -2.98 2.44
C PHE A 71 9.06 -3.00 3.72
N ILE A 72 9.43 -3.85 4.68
CA ILE A 72 8.76 -3.82 5.98
C ILE A 72 9.08 -2.52 6.69
N LEU A 73 10.34 -2.09 6.62
CA LEU A 73 10.72 -0.82 7.21
C LEU A 73 9.97 0.34 6.57
N LEU A 74 9.82 0.31 5.25
CA LEU A 74 9.05 1.33 4.55
C LEU A 74 7.59 1.31 5.01
N SER A 75 7.00 0.13 5.15
CA SER A 75 5.65 -0.01 5.66
C SER A 75 5.51 0.58 7.06
N ASP A 76 6.51 0.32 7.92
CA ASP A 76 6.51 0.86 9.27
C ASP A 76 6.57 2.38 9.25
N THR A 77 7.43 2.92 8.41
CA THR A 77 7.58 4.37 8.31
C THR A 77 6.30 5.04 7.85
N LEU A 78 5.56 4.39 6.96
CA LEU A 78 4.30 4.93 6.45
C LEU A 78 3.12 4.63 7.39
N GLY A 79 3.36 3.89 8.46
CA GLY A 79 2.31 3.57 9.42
C GLY A 79 1.39 2.45 8.97
N LEU A 80 1.69 1.81 7.86
CA LEU A 80 0.83 0.76 7.34
C LEU A 80 0.86 -0.48 8.23
N SER A 81 2.04 -0.86 8.67
CA SER A 81 2.17 -2.03 9.56
C SER A 81 1.36 -1.85 10.83
N THR A 82 1.46 -0.67 11.44
CA THR A 82 0.72 -0.38 12.67
C THR A 82 -0.78 -0.44 12.42
N LEU A 83 -1.23 0.15 11.31
CA LEU A 83 -2.64 0.16 11.00
C LEU A 83 -3.18 -1.25 10.79
N VAL A 84 -2.48 -2.06 10.00
CA VAL A 84 -2.93 -3.41 9.71
C VAL A 84 -3.03 -4.24 10.98
N ILE A 85 -2.02 -4.13 11.84
CA ILE A 85 -2.03 -4.90 13.07
C ILE A 85 -3.14 -4.45 14.00
N ALA A 86 -3.35 -3.13 14.10
CA ALA A 86 -4.42 -2.62 14.93
C ALA A 86 -5.79 -3.10 14.44
N GLN A 87 -5.98 -3.16 13.12
CA GLN A 87 -7.25 -3.62 12.57
C GLN A 87 -7.50 -5.09 12.84
N ASN A 88 -6.44 -5.88 12.92
CA ASN A 88 -6.55 -7.33 13.06
C ASN A 88 -6.47 -7.81 14.50
N HIS A 89 -6.13 -6.92 15.43
CA HIS A 89 -5.99 -7.30 16.84
C HIS A 89 -6.83 -6.37 17.70
N LYS A 90 -8.08 -6.13 17.25
CA LYS A 90 -9.00 -5.30 18.01
C LYS A 90 -9.32 -5.97 19.33
N LYS A 91 -9.31 -5.19 20.38
CA LYS A 91 -9.61 -5.68 21.71
C LYS A 91 -11.10 -5.53 22.03
N PRO A 92 -11.64 -6.42 22.85
CA PRO A 92 -12.98 -6.20 23.36
C PRO A 92 -13.04 -4.90 24.16
N ILE A 93 -14.26 -4.42 24.33
CA ILE A 93 -14.49 -3.21 25.13
C ILE A 93 -13.90 -3.41 26.51
N GLY A 94 -13.15 -2.42 26.97
CA GLY A 94 -12.53 -2.48 28.29
C GLY A 94 -11.05 -2.78 28.29
N CYS A 95 -10.51 -3.23 27.16
CA CYS A 95 -9.08 -3.46 27.05
C CYS A 95 -8.38 -2.19 26.60
N THR A 96 -7.14 -2.01 27.04
CA THR A 96 -6.38 -0.82 26.68
C THR A 96 -5.64 -1.06 25.38
N GLU A 97 -5.50 0.00 24.61
CA GLU A 97 -4.78 -0.09 23.34
C GLU A 97 -3.28 -0.18 23.55
N ALA A 98 -2.79 0.28 24.67
CA ALA A 98 -1.37 0.20 24.96
C ALA A 98 -0.89 -1.25 24.91
N THR A 99 -1.75 -2.18 25.31
CA THR A 99 -1.41 -3.60 25.27
C THR A 99 -1.20 -4.08 23.85
N VAL A 100 -1.92 -3.48 22.90
CA VAL A 100 -1.83 -3.87 21.50
C VAL A 100 -0.54 -3.36 20.86
N PHE A 101 -0.19 -2.12 21.15
CA PHE A 101 0.93 -1.48 20.47
C PHE A 101 2.26 -1.64 21.17
N GLY A 102 2.25 -1.97 22.46
CA GLY A 102 3.47 -2.08 23.21
C GLY A 102 4.50 -3.02 22.61
N PRO A 103 4.12 -4.28 22.32
CA PRO A 103 5.08 -5.22 21.75
C PRO A 103 5.59 -4.79 20.39
N PHE A 104 4.78 -4.06 19.68
CA PHE A 104 5.12 -3.59 18.37
C PHE A 104 6.27 -2.61 18.40
N HIS A 105 6.23 -1.70 19.35
CA HIS A 105 7.28 -0.69 19.47
C HIS A 105 8.60 -1.30 19.90
N VAL A 106 8.54 -2.37 20.67
CA VAL A 106 9.76 -2.99 21.14
C VAL A 106 10.57 -3.58 19.98
N GLN A 107 9.89 -3.95 18.92
CA GLN A 107 10.56 -4.59 17.79
C GLN A 107 11.24 -3.62 16.85
N ASP A 108 10.95 -2.36 16.96
CA ASP A 108 11.54 -1.35 16.10
C ASP A 108 12.97 -0.95 16.56
#